data_ef76182ef2af966fe4bcc693ea97c6e0
#
_entry.id   ef76182ef2af966fe4bcc693ea97c6e0
#
_cell.length_a   1.000
_cell.length_b   1.000
_cell.length_c   1.000
_cell.angle_alpha   90.00
_cell.angle_beta   90.00
_cell.angle_gamma   90.00
#
_symmetry.space_group_name_H-M   'P 1'
#
loop_
_entity.id
_entity.type
_entity.pdbx_description
1 polymer ?
#
loop_
_entity_poly.entity_id
_entity_poly.type
_entity_poly.pdbx_seq_one_letter_code
_entity_poly.pdbx_strand_id
1 'polypeptide(L)'
;AYPYGCLEQTTSGLYPSLYADADSLKRLGIEGEPAEQRRQSIELGIERLLGMQRYNGSFGLWGADSDEEYWLSAYVTDFLLRAREQGFAVPSEALEKANQRLLRYLQERSIIEDGYSDNADQTRFAVQAYAGYVLARSQQAPLGALRTLFERRSDARSGLPLVHLAVALQKMGDQPRADDALLAGLAVKRDD
;
A
#
# COMPACT_ATOMS: atom_id res chain seq x y z
N ALA A 1 13.12 16.48 5.14
CA ALA A 1 12.15 16.04 4.11
C ALA A 1 12.29 16.93 2.90
N TYR A 2 12.36 16.36 1.72
CA TYR A 2 12.44 17.10 0.45
C TYR A 2 11.09 17.78 0.20
N PRO A 3 10.99 19.11 0.17
CA PRO A 3 9.71 19.80 0.04
C PRO A 3 9.05 19.63 -1.34
N TYR A 4 9.74 19.00 -2.29
CA TYR A 4 9.30 18.83 -3.68
C TYR A 4 9.35 17.37 -4.17
N GLY A 5 9.40 16.39 -3.28
CA GLY A 5 9.43 14.97 -3.68
C GLY A 5 8.14 14.53 -4.39
N CYS A 6 8.26 13.54 -5.31
CA CYS A 6 7.10 12.86 -5.88
C CYS A 6 6.36 12.01 -4.82
N LEU A 7 5.23 11.44 -5.20
CA LEU A 7 4.42 10.58 -4.34
C LEU A 7 5.25 9.49 -3.63
N GLU A 8 6.05 8.75 -4.39
CA GLU A 8 6.90 7.68 -3.86
C GLU A 8 7.96 8.21 -2.88
N GLN A 9 8.70 9.24 -3.27
CA GLN A 9 9.75 9.81 -2.44
C GLN A 9 9.20 10.38 -1.12
N THR A 10 8.06 11.05 -1.19
CA THR A 10 7.40 11.59 0.01
C THR A 10 6.98 10.45 0.93
N THR A 11 6.30 9.44 0.41
CA THR A 11 5.80 8.32 1.21
C THR A 11 6.94 7.50 1.81
N SER A 12 7.94 7.14 1.00
CA SER A 12 9.08 6.33 1.43
C SER A 12 9.95 7.04 2.46
N GLY A 13 10.07 8.37 2.35
CA GLY A 13 10.80 9.17 3.34
C GLY A 13 10.08 9.29 4.69
N LEU A 14 8.75 9.22 4.68
CA LEU A 14 7.93 9.33 5.89
C LEU A 14 7.71 8.00 6.61
N TYR A 15 7.69 6.89 5.87
CA TYR A 15 7.37 5.57 6.43
C TYR A 15 8.25 5.18 7.62
N PRO A 16 9.59 5.28 7.54
CA PRO A 16 10.44 4.99 8.68
C PRO A 16 10.16 5.89 9.89
N SER A 17 9.81 7.15 9.64
CA SER A 17 9.54 8.12 10.70
C SER A 17 8.33 7.78 11.55
N LEU A 18 7.37 6.99 11.05
CA LEU A 18 6.24 6.50 11.85
C LEU A 18 6.68 5.57 12.99
N TYR A 19 7.77 4.82 12.78
CA TYR A 19 8.23 3.78 13.69
C TYR A 19 9.55 4.12 14.38
N ALA A 20 10.20 5.22 13.99
CA ALA A 20 11.45 5.71 14.56
C ALA A 20 11.17 6.52 15.85
N ASP A 21 10.59 5.88 16.88
CA ASP A 21 10.49 6.51 18.19
C ASP A 21 11.86 6.67 18.85
N ALA A 22 11.94 7.63 19.77
CA ALA A 22 13.20 7.99 20.41
C ALA A 22 13.86 6.81 21.17
N ASP A 23 13.06 5.91 21.73
CA ASP A 23 13.57 4.74 22.45
C ASP A 23 14.13 3.68 21.50
N SER A 24 13.46 3.45 20.38
CA SER A 24 13.93 2.52 19.35
C SER A 24 15.24 3.00 18.70
N LEU A 25 15.34 4.29 18.38
CA LEU A 25 16.55 4.90 17.83
C LEU A 25 17.71 4.84 18.83
N LYS A 26 17.43 5.15 20.10
CA LYS A 26 18.43 5.08 21.17
C LYS A 26 18.99 3.67 21.37
N ARG A 27 18.14 2.64 21.27
CA ARG A 27 18.57 1.23 21.35
C ARG A 27 19.49 0.85 20.21
N LEU A 28 19.32 1.48 19.05
CA LEU A 28 20.16 1.28 17.86
C LEU A 28 21.40 2.18 17.83
N GLY A 29 21.61 3.03 18.85
CA GLY A 29 22.71 3.99 18.89
C GLY A 29 22.62 5.10 17.84
N ILE A 30 21.40 5.38 17.36
CA ILE A 30 21.14 6.39 16.34
C ILE A 30 20.60 7.64 17.02
N GLU A 31 21.25 8.80 16.81
CA GLU A 31 20.67 10.08 17.19
C GLU A 31 19.49 10.39 16.26
N GLY A 32 18.28 10.39 16.82
CA GLY A 32 17.06 10.72 16.08
C GLY A 32 16.75 12.21 16.12
N GLU A 33 15.92 12.65 15.18
CA GLU A 33 15.34 14.00 15.25
C GLU A 33 14.52 14.18 16.56
N PRO A 34 14.46 15.40 17.09
CA PRO A 34 13.57 15.71 18.21
C PRO A 34 12.13 15.26 17.90
N ALA A 35 11.44 14.71 18.88
CA ALA A 35 10.10 14.15 18.69
C ALA A 35 9.11 15.14 18.03
N GLU A 36 9.19 16.41 18.42
CA GLU A 36 8.35 17.46 17.87
C GLU A 36 8.67 17.75 16.39
N GLN A 37 9.94 17.79 16.02
CA GLN A 37 10.36 17.99 14.64
C GLN A 37 9.94 16.81 13.74
N ARG A 38 10.08 15.59 14.24
CA ARG A 38 9.59 14.39 13.57
C ARG A 38 8.08 14.45 13.33
N ARG A 39 7.32 14.83 14.39
CA ARG A 39 5.87 14.99 14.29
C ARG A 39 5.47 15.99 13.22
N GLN A 40 6.07 17.17 13.23
CA GLN A 40 5.82 18.21 12.21
C GLN A 40 6.16 17.73 10.80
N SER A 41 7.26 17.01 10.63
CA SER A 41 7.65 16.45 9.31
C SER A 41 6.61 15.46 8.80
N ILE A 42 6.06 14.61 9.67
CA ILE A 42 5.01 13.66 9.31
C ILE A 42 3.71 14.39 8.97
N GLU A 43 3.30 15.36 9.76
CA GLU A 43 2.08 16.15 9.52
C GLU A 43 2.12 16.88 8.17
N LEU A 44 3.24 17.55 7.87
CA LEU A 44 3.46 18.21 6.57
C LEU A 44 3.49 17.20 5.41
N GLY A 45 4.07 16.03 5.64
CA GLY A 45 4.09 14.96 4.66
C GLY A 45 2.70 14.40 4.36
N ILE A 46 1.87 14.21 5.39
CA ILE A 46 0.46 13.79 5.23
C ILE A 46 -0.32 14.84 4.43
N GLU A 47 -0.18 16.12 4.77
CA GLU A 47 -0.85 17.21 4.04
C GLU A 47 -0.45 17.20 2.56
N ARG A 48 0.83 17.00 2.27
CA ARG A 48 1.32 16.88 0.90
C ARG A 48 0.73 15.69 0.16
N LEU A 49 0.70 14.51 0.77
CA LEU A 49 0.11 13.32 0.17
C LEU A 49 -1.39 13.50 -0.11
N LEU A 50 -2.12 14.13 0.79
CA LEU A 50 -3.54 14.46 0.58
C LEU A 50 -3.74 15.41 -0.60
N GLY A 51 -2.81 16.34 -0.84
CA GLY A 51 -2.80 17.20 -2.03
C GLY A 51 -2.55 16.46 -3.35
N MET A 52 -2.06 15.22 -3.30
CA MET A 52 -1.87 14.34 -4.47
C MET A 52 -3.05 13.38 -4.70
N GLN A 53 -4.06 13.40 -3.81
CA GLN A 53 -5.23 12.54 -3.95
C GLN A 53 -6.14 13.04 -5.09
N ARG A 54 -6.44 12.15 -6.02
CA ARG A 54 -7.32 12.38 -7.16
C ARG A 54 -8.79 12.31 -6.73
N TYR A 55 -9.66 12.84 -7.56
CA TYR A 55 -11.12 12.84 -7.32
C TYR A 55 -11.70 11.44 -7.10
N ASN A 56 -11.11 10.41 -7.70
CA ASN A 56 -11.55 9.02 -7.59
C ASN A 56 -10.96 8.26 -6.38
N GLY A 57 -10.21 8.95 -5.52
CA GLY A 57 -9.60 8.39 -4.32
C GLY A 57 -8.20 7.79 -4.52
N SER A 58 -7.73 7.63 -5.75
CA SER A 58 -6.34 7.26 -6.06
C SER A 58 -5.38 8.41 -5.84
N PHE A 59 -4.10 8.20 -6.12
CA PHE A 59 -3.06 9.22 -6.00
C PHE A 59 -2.31 9.38 -7.32
N GLY A 60 -1.96 10.61 -7.64
CA GLY A 60 -1.11 10.96 -8.77
C GLY A 60 0.33 11.20 -8.34
N LEU A 61 1.29 11.01 -9.25
CA LEU A 61 2.73 11.03 -8.94
C LEU A 61 3.21 12.40 -8.44
N TRP A 62 2.73 13.48 -9.02
CA TRP A 62 3.15 14.85 -8.72
C TRP A 62 2.05 15.72 -8.14
N GLY A 63 0.80 15.35 -8.31
CA GLY A 63 -0.38 16.07 -7.85
C GLY A 63 -1.66 15.35 -8.24
N ALA A 64 -2.79 15.88 -7.82
CA ALA A 64 -4.11 15.31 -8.10
C ALA A 64 -4.48 15.27 -9.59
N ASP A 65 -3.83 16.09 -10.42
CA ASP A 65 -4.04 16.15 -11.87
C ASP A 65 -3.11 15.22 -12.65
N SER A 66 -2.13 14.59 -11.98
CA SER A 66 -1.25 13.60 -12.60
C SER A 66 -2.01 12.31 -12.88
N ASP A 67 -1.46 11.47 -13.76
CA ASP A 67 -2.00 10.13 -14.02
C ASP A 67 -2.07 9.28 -12.75
N GLU A 68 -3.01 8.35 -12.74
CA GLU A 68 -3.23 7.47 -11.61
C GLU A 68 -2.06 6.49 -11.42
N GLU A 69 -1.55 6.45 -10.19
CA GLU A 69 -0.49 5.54 -9.77
C GLU A 69 -1.11 4.37 -8.98
N TYR A 70 -1.30 3.23 -9.62
CA TYR A 70 -2.07 2.12 -9.04
C TYR A 70 -1.40 1.48 -7.84
N TRP A 71 -0.16 1.02 -7.96
CA TRP A 71 0.58 0.40 -6.87
C TRP A 71 0.88 1.40 -5.76
N LEU A 72 1.30 2.61 -6.13
CA LEU A 72 1.59 3.68 -5.17
C LEU A 72 0.31 4.15 -4.45
N SER A 73 -0.86 4.08 -5.07
CA SER A 73 -2.12 4.38 -4.37
C SER A 73 -2.38 3.41 -3.21
N ALA A 74 -2.10 2.13 -3.37
CA ALA A 74 -2.17 1.17 -2.27
C ALA A 74 -1.11 1.47 -1.20
N TYR A 75 0.11 1.79 -1.60
CA TYR A 75 1.22 2.12 -0.70
C TYR A 75 0.94 3.36 0.15
N VAL A 76 0.46 4.43 -0.48
CA VAL A 76 0.10 5.68 0.23
C VAL A 76 -1.09 5.47 1.15
N THR A 77 -2.09 4.72 0.72
CA THR A 77 -3.26 4.41 1.56
C THR A 77 -2.83 3.62 2.81
N ASP A 78 -1.95 2.63 2.67
CA ASP A 78 -1.39 1.90 3.80
C ASP A 78 -0.63 2.83 4.76
N PHE A 79 0.20 3.73 4.22
CA PHE A 79 0.89 4.74 5.02
C PHE A 79 -0.09 5.63 5.81
N LEU A 80 -1.11 6.17 5.15
CA LEU A 80 -2.10 7.03 5.79
C LEU A 80 -2.91 6.31 6.89
N LEU A 81 -3.26 5.05 6.67
CA LEU A 81 -3.91 4.21 7.69
C LEU A 81 -3.01 4.02 8.90
N ARG A 82 -1.73 3.70 8.69
CA ARG A 82 -0.75 3.54 9.77
C ARG A 82 -0.49 4.85 10.51
N ALA A 83 -0.42 5.98 9.79
CA ALA A 83 -0.28 7.29 10.40
C ALA A 83 -1.47 7.60 11.34
N ARG A 84 -2.69 7.30 10.90
CA ARG A 84 -3.88 7.44 11.75
C ARG A 84 -3.83 6.52 12.97
N GLU A 85 -3.39 5.28 12.82
CA GLU A 85 -3.20 4.34 13.94
C GLU A 85 -2.18 4.86 14.98
N GLN A 86 -1.18 5.62 14.53
CA GLN A 86 -0.18 6.29 15.37
C GLN A 86 -0.66 7.61 15.97
N GLY A 87 -1.91 8.01 15.72
CA GLY A 87 -2.51 9.22 16.29
C GLY A 87 -2.34 10.49 15.47
N PHE A 88 -1.86 10.40 14.24
CA PHE A 88 -1.81 11.54 13.33
C PHE A 88 -3.20 11.83 12.74
N ALA A 89 -3.47 13.12 12.51
CA ALA A 89 -4.72 13.55 11.89
C ALA A 89 -4.72 13.20 10.40
N VAL A 90 -5.59 12.26 10.02
CA VAL A 90 -5.87 11.91 8.62
C VAL A 90 -7.37 11.99 8.40
N PRO A 91 -7.85 12.80 7.45
CA PRO A 91 -9.29 12.96 7.20
C PRO A 91 -9.95 11.63 6.86
N SER A 92 -11.05 11.31 7.55
CA SER A 92 -11.78 10.05 7.32
C SER A 92 -12.32 9.96 5.89
N GLU A 93 -12.79 11.08 5.32
CA GLU A 93 -13.27 11.13 3.94
C GLU A 93 -12.17 10.75 2.92
N ALA A 94 -10.95 11.24 3.12
CA ALA A 94 -9.83 10.91 2.24
C ALA A 94 -9.50 9.41 2.28
N LEU A 95 -9.49 8.82 3.48
CA LEU A 95 -9.26 7.38 3.65
C LEU A 95 -10.41 6.54 3.09
N GLU A 96 -11.63 6.98 3.26
CA GLU A 96 -12.80 6.29 2.70
C GLU A 96 -12.74 6.27 1.17
N LYS A 97 -12.46 7.40 0.52
CA LYS A 97 -12.26 7.47 -0.93
C LYS A 97 -11.12 6.57 -1.40
N ALA A 98 -10.00 6.58 -0.69
CA ALA A 98 -8.86 5.71 -1.00
C ALA A 98 -9.24 4.22 -0.88
N ASN A 99 -9.88 3.82 0.20
CA ASN A 99 -10.33 2.44 0.41
C ASN A 99 -11.34 2.00 -0.65
N GLN A 100 -12.29 2.86 -1.03
CA GLN A 100 -13.24 2.57 -2.12
C GLN A 100 -12.50 2.37 -3.45
N ARG A 101 -11.45 3.15 -3.73
CA ARG A 101 -10.64 2.95 -4.94
C ARG A 101 -9.87 1.64 -4.91
N LEU A 102 -9.26 1.29 -3.78
CA LEU A 102 -8.59 0.00 -3.62
C LEU A 102 -9.57 -1.19 -3.75
N LEU A 103 -10.77 -1.05 -3.26
CA LEU A 103 -11.82 -2.05 -3.44
C LEU A 103 -12.14 -2.26 -4.92
N ARG A 104 -12.21 -1.20 -5.70
CA ARG A 104 -12.38 -1.29 -7.15
C ARG A 104 -11.19 -1.98 -7.82
N TYR A 105 -9.96 -1.70 -7.42
CA TYR A 105 -8.80 -2.43 -7.94
C TYR A 105 -8.93 -3.93 -7.70
N LEU A 106 -9.35 -4.33 -6.51
CA LEU A 106 -9.51 -5.73 -6.15
C LEU A 106 -10.63 -6.42 -6.95
N GLN A 107 -11.74 -5.72 -7.21
CA GLN A 107 -12.93 -6.27 -7.86
C GLN A 107 -12.92 -6.12 -9.38
N GLU A 108 -12.31 -5.08 -9.93
CA GLU A 108 -12.35 -4.71 -11.34
C GLU A 108 -10.95 -4.64 -11.94
N ARG A 109 -10.41 -5.81 -12.30
CA ARG A 109 -9.05 -5.92 -12.85
C ARG A 109 -8.79 -4.99 -14.05
N SER A 110 -9.80 -4.76 -14.89
CA SER A 110 -9.69 -4.00 -16.15
C SER A 110 -9.38 -2.52 -15.97
N ILE A 111 -9.66 -1.96 -14.78
CA ILE A 111 -9.36 -0.54 -14.51
C ILE A 111 -7.89 -0.28 -14.21
N ILE A 112 -7.12 -1.33 -13.95
CA ILE A 112 -5.67 -1.23 -13.75
C ILE A 112 -5.03 -1.23 -15.13
N GLU A 113 -4.70 -0.03 -15.60
CA GLU A 113 -4.05 0.16 -16.89
C GLU A 113 -2.56 -0.08 -16.75
N ASP A 114 -2.03 -0.97 -17.58
CA ASP A 114 -0.59 -1.14 -17.77
C ASP A 114 -0.30 -0.81 -19.24
N GLY A 115 0.09 0.42 -19.46
CA GLY A 115 0.00 1.08 -20.77
C GLY A 115 0.79 0.46 -21.91
N TYR A 116 1.83 -0.39 -21.65
CA TYR A 116 2.70 -0.88 -22.74
C TYR A 116 3.57 -2.08 -22.37
N SER A 117 3.25 -2.83 -21.28
CA SER A 117 4.13 -3.94 -20.90
C SER A 117 3.55 -5.30 -21.27
N ASP A 118 4.42 -6.19 -21.77
CA ASP A 118 4.10 -7.62 -21.94
C ASP A 118 3.73 -8.32 -20.62
N ASN A 119 3.77 -7.57 -19.49
CA ASN A 119 3.57 -8.04 -18.13
C ASN A 119 2.30 -7.50 -17.47
N ALA A 120 1.30 -7.06 -18.23
CA ALA A 120 0.07 -6.47 -17.70
C ALA A 120 -0.62 -7.34 -16.64
N ASP A 121 -0.63 -8.67 -16.82
CA ASP A 121 -1.24 -9.59 -15.88
C ASP A 121 -0.49 -9.65 -14.55
N GLN A 122 0.83 -9.58 -14.59
CA GLN A 122 1.67 -9.49 -13.40
C GLN A 122 1.41 -8.19 -12.63
N THR A 123 1.42 -7.05 -13.32
CA THR A 123 1.18 -5.75 -12.72
C THR A 123 -0.20 -5.70 -12.06
N ARG A 124 -1.23 -6.15 -12.78
CA ARG A 124 -2.60 -6.21 -12.26
C ARG A 124 -2.70 -7.10 -11.03
N PHE A 125 -2.08 -8.28 -11.07
CA PHE A 125 -2.05 -9.17 -9.91
C PHE A 125 -1.39 -8.50 -8.71
N ALA A 126 -0.23 -7.85 -8.90
CA ALA A 126 0.50 -7.18 -7.84
C ALA A 126 -0.32 -6.05 -7.20
N VAL A 127 -0.97 -5.22 -8.01
CA VAL A 127 -1.85 -4.13 -7.53
C VAL A 127 -3.05 -4.68 -6.77
N GLN A 128 -3.73 -5.70 -7.31
CA GLN A 128 -4.89 -6.32 -6.66
C GLN A 128 -4.52 -6.98 -5.33
N ALA A 129 -3.40 -7.68 -5.27
CA ALA A 129 -2.91 -8.33 -4.05
C ALA A 129 -2.55 -7.30 -2.98
N TYR A 130 -1.89 -6.20 -3.36
CA TYR A 130 -1.56 -5.13 -2.40
C TYR A 130 -2.83 -4.42 -1.91
N ALA A 131 -3.76 -4.09 -2.80
CA ALA A 131 -5.05 -3.52 -2.42
C ALA A 131 -5.82 -4.42 -1.45
N GLY A 132 -5.85 -5.72 -1.73
CA GLY A 132 -6.45 -6.72 -0.83
C GLY A 132 -5.79 -6.75 0.54
N TYR A 133 -4.47 -6.69 0.60
CA TYR A 133 -3.70 -6.61 1.85
C TYR A 133 -4.06 -5.36 2.67
N VAL A 134 -4.06 -4.19 2.04
CA VAL A 134 -4.37 -2.91 2.72
C VAL A 134 -5.80 -2.92 3.25
N LEU A 135 -6.77 -3.35 2.44
CA LEU A 135 -8.17 -3.46 2.85
C LEU A 135 -8.37 -4.48 3.97
N ALA A 136 -7.65 -5.61 3.95
CA ALA A 136 -7.75 -6.66 4.97
C ALA A 136 -7.24 -6.18 6.34
N ARG A 137 -6.31 -5.24 6.40
CA ARG A 137 -5.86 -4.63 7.65
C ARG A 137 -6.99 -3.95 8.42
N SER A 138 -7.98 -3.41 7.70
CA SER A 138 -9.21 -2.82 8.25
C SER A 138 -10.43 -3.73 8.16
N GLN A 139 -10.24 -5.03 7.91
CA GLN A 139 -11.33 -6.02 7.76
C GLN A 139 -12.31 -5.67 6.62
N GLN A 140 -11.87 -4.96 5.59
CA GLN A 140 -12.70 -4.46 4.48
C GLN A 140 -12.47 -5.19 3.16
N ALA A 141 -11.59 -6.18 3.11
CA ALA A 141 -11.36 -6.97 1.91
C ALA A 141 -12.45 -8.04 1.75
N PRO A 142 -13.23 -8.03 0.65
CA PRO A 142 -14.22 -9.09 0.41
C PRO A 142 -13.51 -10.43 0.17
N LEU A 143 -13.84 -11.44 0.98
CA LEU A 143 -13.20 -12.75 0.89
C LEU A 143 -13.41 -13.41 -0.47
N GLY A 144 -14.58 -13.23 -1.09
CA GLY A 144 -14.87 -13.74 -2.43
C GLY A 144 -13.91 -13.16 -3.48
N ALA A 145 -13.61 -11.86 -3.41
CA ALA A 145 -12.67 -11.21 -4.32
C ALA A 145 -11.23 -11.71 -4.11
N LEU A 146 -10.81 -11.92 -2.87
CA LEU A 146 -9.49 -12.51 -2.55
C LEU A 146 -9.37 -13.94 -3.09
N ARG A 147 -10.42 -14.75 -2.98
CA ARG A 147 -10.47 -16.11 -3.54
C ARG A 147 -10.39 -16.09 -5.06
N THR A 148 -11.12 -15.19 -5.71
CA THR A 148 -11.02 -15.02 -7.17
C THR A 148 -9.60 -14.63 -7.59
N LEU A 149 -8.94 -13.74 -6.83
CA LEU A 149 -7.55 -13.38 -7.10
C LEU A 149 -6.61 -14.57 -6.87
N PHE A 150 -6.85 -15.41 -5.85
CA PHE A 150 -6.06 -16.60 -5.59
C PHE A 150 -6.06 -17.58 -6.77
N GLU A 151 -7.15 -17.70 -7.52
CA GLU A 151 -7.19 -18.54 -8.73
C GLU A 151 -6.24 -18.06 -9.83
N ARG A 152 -5.83 -16.80 -9.76
CA ARG A 152 -4.86 -16.17 -10.68
C ARG A 152 -3.43 -16.09 -10.12
N ARG A 153 -3.11 -16.81 -9.06
CA ARG A 153 -1.79 -16.74 -8.41
C ARG A 153 -0.60 -17.07 -9.31
N SER A 154 -0.85 -17.78 -10.41
CA SER A 154 0.17 -18.06 -11.44
C SER A 154 0.57 -16.82 -12.25
N ASP A 155 -0.18 -15.73 -12.20
CA ASP A 155 0.19 -14.47 -12.84
C ASP A 155 1.36 -13.78 -12.08
N ALA A 156 1.58 -14.14 -10.81
CA ALA A 156 2.65 -13.58 -10.00
C ALA A 156 4.03 -14.02 -10.52
N ARG A 157 4.93 -13.04 -10.71
CA ARG A 157 6.34 -13.27 -11.11
C ARG A 157 7.33 -13.01 -9.98
N SER A 158 6.86 -12.52 -8.84
CA SER A 158 7.67 -12.31 -7.64
C SER A 158 6.91 -12.77 -6.39
N GLY A 159 7.63 -13.00 -5.30
CA GLY A 159 7.03 -13.52 -4.07
C GLY A 159 6.16 -12.50 -3.34
N LEU A 160 6.49 -11.21 -3.41
CA LEU A 160 5.82 -10.18 -2.62
C LEU A 160 4.30 -10.10 -2.84
N PRO A 161 3.76 -10.09 -4.06
CA PRO A 161 2.31 -10.08 -4.27
C PRO A 161 1.60 -11.31 -3.67
N LEU A 162 2.24 -12.47 -3.71
CA LEU A 162 1.71 -13.69 -3.10
C LEU A 162 1.70 -13.62 -1.57
N VAL A 163 2.70 -12.98 -0.97
CA VAL A 163 2.72 -12.71 0.47
C VAL A 163 1.62 -11.72 0.85
N HIS A 164 1.41 -10.67 0.09
CA HIS A 164 0.29 -9.74 0.29
C HIS A 164 -1.05 -10.48 0.26
N LEU A 165 -1.26 -11.32 -0.73
CA LEU A 165 -2.49 -12.12 -0.86
C LEU A 165 -2.64 -13.10 0.31
N ALA A 166 -1.57 -13.78 0.71
CA ALA A 166 -1.57 -14.70 1.84
C ALA A 166 -2.00 -14.01 3.13
N VAL A 167 -1.42 -12.85 3.44
CA VAL A 167 -1.80 -12.07 4.64
C VAL A 167 -3.24 -11.60 4.57
N ALA A 168 -3.70 -11.16 3.40
CA ALA A 168 -5.10 -10.74 3.20
C ALA A 168 -6.07 -11.90 3.46
N LEU A 169 -5.81 -13.08 2.87
CA LEU A 169 -6.62 -14.28 3.07
C LEU A 169 -6.64 -14.71 4.53
N GLN A 170 -5.49 -14.72 5.21
CA GLN A 170 -5.40 -15.06 6.63
C GLN A 170 -6.25 -14.11 7.49
N LYS A 171 -6.08 -12.79 7.29
CA LYS A 171 -6.84 -11.78 8.04
C LYS A 171 -8.35 -11.88 7.83
N MET A 172 -8.77 -12.32 6.66
CA MET A 172 -10.18 -12.49 6.32
C MET A 172 -10.70 -13.92 6.58
N GLY A 173 -9.90 -14.80 7.20
CA GLY A 173 -10.33 -16.08 7.73
C GLY A 173 -10.20 -17.29 6.78
N ASP A 174 -9.45 -17.18 5.67
CA ASP A 174 -9.18 -18.30 4.75
C ASP A 174 -7.74 -18.82 4.92
N GLN A 175 -7.48 -19.50 6.03
CA GLN A 175 -6.15 -20.00 6.36
C GLN A 175 -5.61 -21.01 5.32
N PRO A 176 -6.39 -21.97 4.77
CA PRO A 176 -5.86 -22.93 3.79
C PRO A 176 -5.30 -22.24 2.54
N ARG A 177 -6.02 -21.27 1.97
CA ARG A 177 -5.52 -20.53 0.80
C ARG A 177 -4.39 -19.57 1.16
N ALA A 178 -4.40 -19.03 2.37
CA ALA A 178 -3.29 -18.19 2.86
C ALA A 178 -1.98 -19.00 2.91
N ASP A 179 -2.01 -20.21 3.44
CA ASP A 179 -0.84 -21.09 3.52
C ASP A 179 -0.33 -21.46 2.12
N ASP A 180 -1.21 -21.81 1.19
CA ASP A 180 -0.86 -22.12 -0.19
C ASP A 180 -0.24 -20.91 -0.90
N ALA A 181 -0.79 -19.70 -0.74
CA ALA A 181 -0.25 -18.49 -1.33
C ALA A 181 1.12 -18.13 -0.75
N LEU A 182 1.32 -18.31 0.57
CA LEU A 182 2.60 -18.07 1.22
C LEU A 182 3.67 -19.02 0.72
N LEU A 183 3.36 -20.32 0.64
CA LEU A 183 4.29 -21.32 0.11
C LEU A 183 4.65 -21.03 -1.35
N ALA A 184 3.69 -20.64 -2.17
CA ALA A 184 3.94 -20.23 -3.55
C ALA A 184 4.86 -18.99 -3.61
N GLY A 185 4.64 -18.01 -2.74
CA GLY A 185 5.46 -16.81 -2.67
C GLY A 185 6.92 -17.08 -2.29
N LEU A 186 7.14 -18.01 -1.36
CA LEU A 186 8.48 -18.43 -0.94
C LEU A 186 9.20 -19.27 -2.02
N ALA A 187 8.44 -19.95 -2.87
CA ALA A 187 8.98 -20.81 -3.93
C ALA A 187 9.36 -20.04 -5.21
N VAL A 188 8.90 -18.79 -5.38
CA VAL A 188 9.29 -17.97 -6.55
C VAL A 188 10.77 -17.67 -6.46
N LYS A 189 11.56 -18.25 -7.38
CA LYS A 189 12.97 -17.92 -7.53
C LYS A 189 13.09 -16.52 -8.13
N ARG A 190 13.99 -15.71 -7.61
CA ARG A 190 14.48 -14.56 -8.34
C ARG A 190 15.22 -15.10 -9.55
N ASP A 191 14.75 -14.77 -10.73
CA ASP A 191 15.57 -14.86 -11.93
C ASP A 191 16.57 -13.70 -11.82
N ASP A 192 17.84 -14.03 -11.49
CA ASP A 192 18.94 -13.07 -11.43
C ASP A 192 19.37 -12.64 -12.84
#